data_5f76409b30e021cf69d26dce9f89b387
#
_entry.id   5f76409b30e021cf69d26dce9f89b387
#
_cell.length_a   1.000
_cell.length_b   1.000
_cell.length_c   1.000
_cell.angle_alpha   90.00
_cell.angle_beta   90.00
_cell.angle_gamma   90.00
#
_symmetry.space_group_name_H-M   'P 1'
#
loop_
_entity.id
_entity.type
_entity.pdbx_description
1 polymer ?
#
loop_
_entity_poly.entity_id
_entity_poly.type
_entity_poly.pdbx_seq_one_letter_code
_entity_poly.pdbx_strand_id
1 'polypeptide(L)'
;MQENSGNIILIGMPGSGKSTCGVVAAKLLLKNFFDTDLLIQNREGQRLQQIIDEKGLDYFARAEEEAVLSLDIAGTVIATGGSVVYSPAAMEHLRRMGKVIYLHLEYETMCRRIQNLDSRGVVLQAGYTLQDMYKERLPLYRRYADAVIKCDNNTVEQTAQQIARCAR
;
A
#
# COMPACT_ATOMS: atom_id res chain seq x y z
N MET A 1 -5.07 -0.81 27.44
CA MET A 1 -5.83 -0.68 26.19
C MET A 1 -5.08 0.32 25.32
N GLN A 2 -4.42 -0.16 24.26
CA GLN A 2 -3.87 0.76 23.27
C GLN A 2 -5.08 1.40 22.57
N GLU A 3 -5.25 2.69 22.73
CA GLU A 3 -6.20 3.45 21.93
C GLU A 3 -5.84 3.23 20.48
N ASN A 4 -6.76 2.64 19.73
CA ASN A 4 -6.65 2.52 18.28
C ASN A 4 -6.37 3.95 17.78
N SER A 5 -5.20 4.19 17.24
CA SER A 5 -4.72 5.54 16.86
C SER A 5 -5.61 6.21 15.81
N GLY A 6 -6.68 5.53 15.41
CA GLY A 6 -7.63 6.00 14.41
C GLY A 6 -7.03 6.07 12.99
N ASN A 7 -5.89 5.44 12.75
CA ASN A 7 -5.31 5.34 11.41
C ASN A 7 -6.05 4.33 10.55
N ILE A 8 -6.01 4.56 9.25
CA ILE A 8 -6.47 3.63 8.21
C ILE A 8 -5.26 3.29 7.34
N ILE A 9 -4.93 2.03 7.26
CA ILE A 9 -3.82 1.54 6.46
C ILE A 9 -4.36 0.90 5.19
N LEU A 10 -3.92 1.37 4.03
CA LEU A 10 -4.31 0.84 2.73
C LEU A 10 -3.21 -0.06 2.18
N ILE A 11 -3.54 -1.32 1.94
CA ILE A 11 -2.67 -2.30 1.29
C ILE A 11 -3.30 -2.80 -0.01
N GLY A 12 -2.50 -3.31 -0.91
CA GLY A 12 -2.98 -3.86 -2.19
C GLY A 12 -1.93 -3.79 -3.28
N MET A 13 -2.27 -4.37 -4.42
CA MET A 13 -1.42 -4.42 -5.62
C MET A 13 -1.07 -3.03 -6.14
N PRO A 14 0.03 -2.91 -6.89
CA PRO A 14 0.25 -1.72 -7.71
C PRO A 14 -0.96 -1.44 -8.60
N GLY A 15 -1.33 -0.18 -8.74
CA GLY A 15 -2.50 0.21 -9.53
C GLY A 15 -3.86 0.02 -8.85
N SER A 16 -3.91 -0.43 -7.60
CA SER A 16 -5.18 -0.59 -6.86
C SER A 16 -5.80 0.74 -6.40
N GLY A 17 -5.07 1.85 -6.50
CA GLY A 17 -5.58 3.18 -6.17
C GLY A 17 -5.35 3.61 -4.72
N LYS A 18 -4.44 2.97 -3.99
CA LYS A 18 -4.16 3.28 -2.58
C LYS A 18 -3.89 4.77 -2.35
N SER A 19 -2.99 5.37 -3.13
CA SER A 19 -2.65 6.78 -2.95
C SER A 19 -3.80 7.70 -3.37
N THR A 20 -4.37 7.49 -4.54
CA THR A 20 -5.44 8.35 -5.09
C THR A 20 -6.72 8.24 -4.25
N CYS A 21 -7.20 7.04 -3.99
CA CYS A 21 -8.40 6.83 -3.17
C CYS A 21 -8.14 7.20 -1.71
N GLY A 22 -6.92 7.00 -1.22
CA GLY A 22 -6.52 7.36 0.14
C GLY A 22 -6.59 8.85 0.42
N VAL A 23 -6.16 9.70 -0.52
CA VAL A 23 -6.29 11.16 -0.40
C VAL A 23 -7.76 11.58 -0.28
N VAL A 24 -8.62 11.04 -1.14
CA VAL A 24 -10.06 11.35 -1.11
C VAL A 24 -10.71 10.82 0.17
N ALA A 25 -10.38 9.60 0.58
CA ALA A 25 -10.88 9.03 1.83
C ALA A 25 -10.43 9.83 3.06
N ALA A 26 -9.19 10.31 3.09
CA ALA A 26 -8.69 11.16 4.16
C ALA A 26 -9.51 12.46 4.28
N LYS A 27 -9.82 13.08 3.14
CA LYS A 27 -10.70 14.26 3.10
C LYS A 27 -12.11 13.96 3.66
N LEU A 28 -12.71 12.83 3.27
CA LEU A 28 -14.04 12.41 3.75
C LEU A 28 -14.05 12.10 5.26
N LEU A 29 -12.94 11.62 5.78
CA LEU A 29 -12.78 11.23 7.19
C LEU A 29 -12.23 12.36 8.08
N LEU A 30 -11.89 13.51 7.51
CA LEU A 30 -11.21 14.62 8.18
C LEU A 30 -9.88 14.17 8.84
N LYS A 31 -9.14 13.33 8.13
CA LYS A 31 -7.84 12.79 8.54
C LYS A 31 -6.70 13.34 7.68
N ASN A 32 -5.49 13.23 8.18
CA ASN A 32 -4.29 13.44 7.36
C ASN A 32 -4.14 12.30 6.33
N PHE A 33 -3.32 12.56 5.31
CA PHE A 33 -2.88 11.53 4.35
C PHE A 33 -1.37 11.39 4.40
N PHE A 34 -0.90 10.15 4.32
CA PHE A 34 0.52 9.81 4.30
C PHE A 34 0.80 8.69 3.29
N ASP A 35 1.87 8.83 2.52
CA ASP A 35 2.33 7.83 1.54
C ASP A 35 3.73 7.36 1.92
N THR A 36 3.88 6.07 2.21
CA THR A 36 5.17 5.50 2.62
C THR A 36 6.21 5.51 1.50
N ASP A 37 5.79 5.45 0.24
CA ASP A 37 6.70 5.54 -0.91
C ASP A 37 7.39 6.91 -0.97
N LEU A 38 6.66 7.99 -0.65
CA LEU A 38 7.24 9.33 -0.57
C LEU A 38 8.24 9.44 0.58
N LEU A 39 7.96 8.80 1.72
CA LEU A 39 8.91 8.77 2.83
C LEU A 39 10.23 8.10 2.44
N ILE A 40 10.16 6.96 1.76
CA ILE A 40 11.35 6.24 1.29
C ILE A 40 12.13 7.10 0.31
N GLN A 41 11.46 7.69 -0.68
CA GLN A 41 12.10 8.56 -1.67
C GLN A 41 12.76 9.79 -1.03
N ASN A 42 12.11 10.41 -0.06
CA ASN A 42 12.66 11.56 0.66
C ASN A 42 13.91 11.19 1.48
N ARG A 43 13.90 10.03 2.15
CA ARG A 43 15.05 9.54 2.92
C ARG A 43 16.25 9.21 2.03
N GLU A 44 16.00 8.56 0.90
CA GLU A 44 17.02 8.11 -0.02
C GLU A 44 17.48 9.21 -1.00
N GLY A 45 16.71 10.29 -1.14
CA GLY A 45 16.97 11.35 -2.12
C GLY A 45 16.84 10.88 -3.59
N GLN A 46 16.15 9.76 -3.81
CA GLN A 46 16.03 9.09 -5.11
C GLN A 46 14.61 8.55 -5.32
N ARG A 47 14.24 8.34 -6.58
CA ARG A 47 13.01 7.64 -6.92
C ARG A 47 13.13 6.15 -6.58
N LEU A 48 12.01 5.49 -6.26
CA LEU A 48 11.98 4.07 -5.89
C LEU A 48 12.70 3.19 -6.92
N GLN A 49 12.44 3.39 -8.21
CA GLN A 49 13.08 2.62 -9.27
C GLN A 49 14.61 2.78 -9.26
N GLN A 50 15.10 4.00 -9.04
CA GLN A 50 16.55 4.26 -8.96
C GLN A 50 17.20 3.54 -7.78
N ILE A 51 16.52 3.55 -6.62
CA ILE A 51 16.99 2.82 -5.42
C ILE A 51 17.17 1.34 -5.74
N ILE A 52 16.18 0.76 -6.40
CA ILE A 52 16.18 -0.66 -6.76
C ILE A 52 17.25 -0.98 -7.80
N ASP A 53 17.36 -0.16 -8.85
CA ASP A 53 18.34 -0.35 -9.92
C ASP A 53 19.79 -0.22 -9.40
N GLU A 54 20.05 0.71 -8.49
CA GLU A 54 21.38 0.98 -7.97
C GLU A 54 21.75 0.11 -6.76
N LYS A 55 20.80 -0.17 -5.86
CA LYS A 55 21.07 -0.82 -4.56
C LYS A 55 20.45 -2.21 -4.42
N GLY A 56 19.55 -2.59 -5.34
CA GLY A 56 18.91 -3.90 -5.38
C GLY A 56 17.65 -4.01 -4.53
N LEU A 57 16.93 -5.12 -4.71
CA LEU A 57 15.64 -5.42 -4.07
C LEU A 57 15.76 -5.63 -2.56
N ASP A 58 16.82 -6.28 -2.11
CA ASP A 58 17.01 -6.55 -0.67
C ASP A 58 17.24 -5.26 0.12
N TYR A 59 17.98 -4.32 -0.48
CA TYR A 59 18.15 -2.99 0.11
C TYR A 59 16.83 -2.24 0.19
N PHE A 60 16.07 -2.24 -0.92
CA PHE A 60 14.76 -1.60 -0.96
C PHE A 60 13.79 -2.19 0.07
N ALA A 61 13.75 -3.51 0.21
CA ALA A 61 12.90 -4.17 1.19
C ALA A 61 13.23 -3.74 2.63
N ARG A 62 14.51 -3.61 2.96
CA ARG A 62 14.95 -3.10 4.27
C ARG A 62 14.60 -1.64 4.46
N ALA A 63 14.80 -0.81 3.45
CA ALA A 63 14.46 0.61 3.51
C ALA A 63 12.94 0.81 3.69
N GLU A 64 12.12 0.01 3.03
CA GLU A 64 10.66 0.01 3.21
C GLU A 64 10.27 -0.41 4.63
N GLU A 65 10.83 -1.50 5.14
CA GLU A 65 10.58 -1.97 6.50
C GLU A 65 10.97 -0.92 7.54
N GLU A 66 12.16 -0.36 7.44
CA GLU A 66 12.64 0.68 8.36
C GLU A 66 11.77 1.93 8.31
N ALA A 67 11.35 2.35 7.12
CA ALA A 67 10.45 3.49 6.94
C ALA A 67 9.12 3.25 7.65
N VAL A 68 8.52 2.08 7.46
CA VAL A 68 7.25 1.71 8.11
C VAL A 68 7.41 1.62 9.62
N LEU A 69 8.44 0.96 10.11
CA LEU A 69 8.70 0.81 11.55
C LEU A 69 8.95 2.15 12.27
N SER A 70 9.40 3.17 11.54
CA SER A 70 9.63 4.51 12.08
C SER A 70 8.35 5.35 12.21
N LEU A 71 7.22 4.90 11.69
CA LEU A 71 5.97 5.65 11.74
C LEU A 71 5.41 5.69 13.17
N ASP A 72 5.15 6.91 13.64
CA ASP A 72 4.47 7.19 14.89
C ASP A 72 3.51 8.36 14.66
N ILE A 73 2.43 8.08 13.93
CA ILE A 73 1.42 9.06 13.53
C ILE A 73 0.02 8.55 13.85
N ALA A 74 -0.90 9.48 14.06
CA ALA A 74 -2.29 9.19 14.37
C ALA A 74 -3.24 10.01 13.49
N GLY A 75 -4.50 9.58 13.40
CA GLY A 75 -5.53 10.31 12.66
C GLY A 75 -5.25 10.40 11.15
N THR A 76 -4.61 9.39 10.57
CA THR A 76 -4.05 9.43 9.22
C THR A 76 -4.54 8.27 8.36
N VAL A 77 -4.81 8.51 7.09
CA VAL A 77 -4.90 7.47 6.06
C VAL A 77 -3.51 7.25 5.48
N ILE A 78 -3.00 6.03 5.61
CA ILE A 78 -1.65 5.65 5.22
C ILE A 78 -1.73 4.74 3.99
N ALA A 79 -1.21 5.20 2.85
CA ALA A 79 -1.02 4.38 1.67
C ALA A 79 0.37 3.74 1.73
N THR A 80 0.43 2.42 1.54
CA THR A 80 1.68 1.65 1.59
C THR A 80 2.14 1.21 0.20
N GLY A 81 3.40 0.83 0.09
CA GLY A 81 3.91 0.13 -1.09
C GLY A 81 3.34 -1.29 -1.21
N GLY A 82 3.24 -1.79 -2.44
CA GLY A 82 2.66 -3.13 -2.69
C GLY A 82 3.44 -4.28 -2.05
N SER A 83 4.74 -4.10 -1.81
CA SER A 83 5.62 -5.12 -1.23
C SER A 83 5.69 -5.13 0.30
N VAL A 84 5.03 -4.20 0.98
CA VAL A 84 5.05 -4.11 2.45
C VAL A 84 4.62 -5.41 3.14
N VAL A 85 3.74 -6.16 2.51
CA VAL A 85 3.20 -7.43 3.05
C VAL A 85 4.22 -8.56 3.15
N TYR A 86 5.39 -8.41 2.52
CA TYR A 86 6.50 -9.36 2.69
C TYR A 86 7.22 -9.24 4.05
N SER A 87 7.06 -8.11 4.74
CA SER A 87 7.64 -7.89 6.07
C SER A 87 6.61 -8.12 7.16
N PRO A 88 6.69 -9.24 7.91
CA PRO A 88 5.81 -9.47 9.06
C PRO A 88 5.95 -8.38 10.13
N ALA A 89 7.16 -7.88 10.36
CA ALA A 89 7.41 -6.82 11.34
C ALA A 89 6.72 -5.52 10.96
N ALA A 90 6.81 -5.11 9.68
CA ALA A 90 6.13 -3.92 9.18
C ALA A 90 4.61 -4.05 9.28
N MET A 91 4.06 -5.20 8.87
CA MET A 91 2.62 -5.44 8.94
C MET A 91 2.08 -5.50 10.36
N GLU A 92 2.82 -6.08 11.29
CA GLU A 92 2.44 -6.10 12.69
C GLU A 92 2.43 -4.68 13.29
N HIS A 93 3.43 -3.88 12.96
CA HIS A 93 3.48 -2.47 13.36
C HIS A 93 2.27 -1.69 12.82
N LEU A 94 1.98 -1.81 11.53
CA LEU A 94 0.82 -1.16 10.91
C LEU A 94 -0.52 -1.58 11.53
N ARG A 95 -0.67 -2.87 11.84
CA ARG A 95 -1.89 -3.39 12.51
C ARG A 95 -2.08 -2.84 13.90
N ARG A 96 -0.99 -2.58 14.63
CA ARG A 96 -1.07 -1.88 15.93
C ARG A 96 -1.43 -0.40 15.79
N MET A 97 -1.02 0.22 14.68
CA MET A 97 -1.30 1.63 14.42
C MET A 97 -2.74 1.90 13.98
N GLY A 98 -3.42 0.96 13.36
CA GLY A 98 -4.77 1.21 12.85
C GLY A 98 -5.40 0.02 12.12
N LYS A 99 -6.50 0.30 11.46
CA LYS A 99 -7.29 -0.68 10.70
C LYS A 99 -6.71 -0.88 9.31
N VAL A 100 -6.42 -2.11 8.94
CA VAL A 100 -5.86 -2.46 7.63
C VAL A 100 -6.98 -2.78 6.64
N ILE A 101 -7.03 -2.05 5.55
CA ILE A 101 -8.01 -2.24 4.47
C ILE A 101 -7.27 -2.65 3.19
N TYR A 102 -7.65 -3.80 2.66
CA TYR A 102 -7.11 -4.31 1.40
C TYR A 102 -7.96 -3.85 0.22
N LEU A 103 -7.35 -3.09 -0.67
CA LEU A 103 -7.94 -2.71 -1.96
C LEU A 103 -7.65 -3.80 -2.98
N HIS A 104 -8.62 -4.69 -3.18
CA HIS A 104 -8.49 -5.85 -4.06
C HIS A 104 -8.76 -5.50 -5.52
N LEU A 105 -7.90 -6.00 -6.39
CA LEU A 105 -8.10 -6.05 -7.84
C LEU A 105 -7.98 -7.49 -8.34
N GLU A 106 -8.80 -7.86 -9.30
CA GLU A 106 -8.57 -9.06 -10.10
C GLU A 106 -7.30 -8.89 -10.97
N TYR A 107 -6.66 -10.00 -11.29
CA TYR A 107 -5.38 -9.99 -12.00
C TYR A 107 -5.42 -9.19 -13.31
N GLU A 108 -6.46 -9.42 -14.13
CA GLU A 108 -6.61 -8.75 -15.43
C GLU A 108 -6.79 -7.23 -15.28
N THR A 109 -7.54 -6.79 -14.28
CA THR A 109 -7.72 -5.37 -13.97
C THR A 109 -6.39 -4.74 -13.53
N MET A 110 -5.65 -5.44 -12.68
CA MET A 110 -4.31 -5.01 -12.28
C MET A 110 -3.39 -4.83 -13.49
N CYS A 111 -3.32 -5.82 -14.37
CA CYS A 111 -2.49 -5.76 -15.57
C CYS A 111 -2.84 -4.57 -16.46
N ARG A 112 -4.12 -4.31 -16.69
CA ARG A 112 -4.58 -3.16 -17.49
C ARG A 112 -4.16 -1.83 -16.87
N ARG A 113 -4.31 -1.69 -15.56
CA ARG A 113 -3.95 -0.46 -14.84
C ARG A 113 -2.44 -0.21 -14.82
N ILE A 114 -1.64 -1.25 -14.67
CA ILE A 114 -0.17 -1.16 -14.69
C ILE A 114 0.34 -0.75 -16.08
N GLN A 115 -0.25 -1.24 -17.17
CA GLN A 115 0.12 -0.82 -18.52
C GLN A 115 -0.09 0.67 -18.78
N ASN A 116 -1.09 1.27 -18.14
CA ASN A 116 -1.40 2.70 -18.24
C ASN A 116 -0.59 3.57 -17.27
N LEU A 117 0.12 2.95 -16.34
CA LEU A 117 1.00 3.64 -15.40
C LEU A 117 2.43 3.49 -15.91
N ASP A 118 2.97 4.50 -16.60
CA ASP A 118 4.38 4.56 -16.91
C ASP A 118 5.21 4.17 -15.68
N SER A 119 5.83 2.99 -15.74
CA SER A 119 6.95 2.51 -14.92
C SER A 119 6.96 2.87 -13.41
N ARG A 120 5.84 3.00 -12.75
CA ARG A 120 5.82 3.19 -11.31
C ARG A 120 6.14 1.87 -10.60
N GLY A 121 7.44 1.53 -10.56
CA GLY A 121 7.99 0.68 -9.50
C GLY A 121 7.36 -0.70 -9.33
N VAL A 122 6.87 -1.34 -10.39
CA VAL A 122 6.62 -2.79 -10.33
C VAL A 122 7.97 -3.47 -10.48
N VAL A 123 8.59 -3.73 -9.34
CA VAL A 123 9.89 -4.38 -9.32
C VAL A 123 9.69 -5.86 -9.34
N LEU A 124 10.10 -6.46 -10.44
CA LEU A 124 10.13 -7.91 -10.61
C LEU A 124 11.59 -8.35 -10.71
N GLN A 125 11.91 -9.42 -10.00
CA GLN A 125 13.17 -10.13 -10.20
C GLN A 125 13.24 -10.70 -11.62
N ALA A 126 14.43 -10.85 -12.16
CA ALA A 126 14.64 -11.50 -13.45
C ALA A 126 13.98 -12.89 -13.49
N GLY A 127 13.13 -13.14 -14.48
CA GLY A 127 12.38 -14.38 -14.61
C GLY A 127 11.11 -14.49 -13.77
N TYR A 128 10.75 -13.47 -12.99
CA TYR A 128 9.56 -13.40 -12.18
C TYR A 128 8.48 -12.61 -12.90
N THR A 129 7.28 -13.17 -13.09
CA THR A 129 6.19 -12.54 -13.85
C THR A 129 5.24 -11.76 -12.95
N LEU A 130 4.41 -10.88 -13.56
CA LEU A 130 3.30 -10.23 -12.85
C LEU A 130 2.32 -11.26 -12.25
N GLN A 131 2.11 -12.38 -12.93
CA GLN A 131 1.24 -13.45 -12.43
C GLN A 131 1.83 -14.12 -11.19
N ASP A 132 3.15 -14.35 -11.18
CA ASP A 132 3.85 -14.90 -10.01
C ASP A 132 3.71 -13.95 -8.81
N MET A 133 3.93 -12.65 -9.04
CA MET A 133 3.76 -11.62 -8.02
C MET A 133 2.33 -11.59 -7.47
N TYR A 134 1.34 -11.65 -8.35
CA TYR A 134 -0.07 -11.65 -7.95
C TYR A 134 -0.41 -12.85 -7.08
N LYS A 135 -0.05 -14.06 -7.53
CA LYS A 135 -0.29 -15.30 -6.78
C LYS A 135 0.38 -15.32 -5.42
N GLU A 136 1.59 -14.77 -5.32
CA GLU A 136 2.36 -14.73 -4.07
C GLU A 136 1.80 -13.71 -3.08
N ARG A 137 1.45 -12.50 -3.55
CA ARG A 137 0.99 -11.41 -2.69
C ARG A 137 -0.47 -11.55 -2.26
N LEU A 138 -1.33 -12.12 -3.09
CA LEU A 138 -2.77 -12.22 -2.83
C LEU A 138 -3.11 -12.83 -1.45
N PRO A 139 -2.55 -14.00 -1.06
CA PRO A 139 -2.81 -14.56 0.25
C PRO A 139 -2.25 -13.70 1.39
N LEU A 140 -1.15 -12.98 1.17
CA LEU A 140 -0.57 -12.09 2.17
C LEU A 140 -1.46 -10.88 2.44
N TYR A 141 -1.99 -10.23 1.39
CA TYR A 141 -2.95 -9.14 1.60
C TYR A 141 -4.18 -9.61 2.37
N ARG A 142 -4.73 -10.76 2.01
CA ARG A 142 -5.90 -11.33 2.71
C ARG A 142 -5.61 -11.67 4.17
N ARG A 143 -4.40 -12.15 4.46
CA ARG A 143 -3.97 -12.49 5.81
C ARG A 143 -3.96 -11.30 6.76
N TYR A 144 -3.51 -10.15 6.28
CA TYR A 144 -3.33 -8.97 7.12
C TYR A 144 -4.52 -8.00 7.14
N ALA A 145 -5.47 -8.17 6.23
CA ALA A 145 -6.60 -7.26 6.09
C ALA A 145 -7.66 -7.46 7.18
N ASP A 146 -8.13 -6.36 7.75
CA ASP A 146 -9.32 -6.32 8.59
C ASP A 146 -10.60 -6.16 7.74
N ALA A 147 -10.48 -5.55 6.56
CA ALA A 147 -11.56 -5.40 5.59
C ALA A 147 -11.01 -5.47 4.16
N VAL A 148 -11.84 -5.92 3.24
CA VAL A 148 -11.51 -6.04 1.80
C VAL A 148 -12.51 -5.25 0.98
N ILE A 149 -12.02 -4.40 0.08
CA ILE A 149 -12.83 -3.64 -0.87
C ILE A 149 -12.47 -4.10 -2.29
N LYS A 150 -13.45 -4.56 -3.05
CA LYS A 150 -13.28 -4.91 -4.47
C LYS A 150 -13.34 -3.62 -5.29
N CYS A 151 -12.25 -3.30 -5.98
CA CYS A 151 -12.07 -2.01 -6.65
C CYS A 151 -12.17 -2.06 -8.18
N ASP A 152 -12.41 -3.24 -8.78
CA ASP A 152 -12.37 -3.44 -10.22
C ASP A 152 -13.29 -2.50 -11.02
N ASN A 153 -14.50 -2.31 -10.54
CA ASN A 153 -15.55 -1.54 -11.19
C ASN A 153 -15.88 -0.22 -10.46
N ASN A 154 -15.07 0.17 -9.50
CA ASN A 154 -15.31 1.37 -8.72
C ASN A 154 -14.63 2.60 -9.34
N THR A 155 -15.28 3.76 -9.22
CA THR A 155 -14.60 5.05 -9.34
C THR A 155 -13.73 5.32 -8.10
N VAL A 156 -12.85 6.32 -8.19
CA VAL A 156 -12.05 6.78 -7.04
C VAL A 156 -12.96 7.18 -5.87
N GLU A 157 -14.03 7.92 -6.15
CA GLU A 157 -14.99 8.38 -5.15
C GLU A 157 -15.72 7.20 -4.49
N GLN A 158 -16.14 6.21 -5.27
CA GLN A 158 -16.80 5.01 -4.74
C GLN A 158 -15.88 4.23 -3.81
N THR A 159 -14.63 4.01 -4.20
CA THR A 159 -13.64 3.34 -3.34
C THR A 159 -13.37 4.15 -2.08
N ALA A 160 -13.19 5.46 -2.19
CA ALA A 160 -12.98 6.34 -1.04
C ALA A 160 -14.16 6.32 -0.05
N GLN A 161 -15.39 6.31 -0.56
CA GLN A 161 -16.59 6.18 0.28
C GLN A 161 -16.63 4.83 0.99
N GLN A 162 -16.25 3.74 0.32
CA GLN A 162 -16.19 2.42 0.94
C GLN A 162 -15.09 2.35 2.02
N ILE A 163 -13.92 2.95 1.77
CA ILE A 163 -12.87 3.11 2.80
C ILE A 163 -13.43 3.85 4.01
N ALA A 164 -14.12 4.97 3.80
CA ALA A 164 -14.70 5.76 4.87
C ALA A 164 -15.75 4.99 5.68
N ARG A 165 -16.54 4.13 5.04
CA ARG A 165 -17.52 3.25 5.73
C ARG A 165 -16.81 2.17 6.55
N CYS A 166 -15.77 1.56 6.01
CA CYS A 166 -14.98 0.55 6.71
C CYS A 166 -14.19 1.13 7.90
N ALA A 167 -13.92 2.42 7.89
CA ALA A 167 -13.17 3.10 8.95
C ALA A 167 -13.97 3.32 10.23
N ARG A 168 -15.29 3.26 10.14
CA ARG A 168 -16.24 3.39 11.27
C ARG A 168 -16.41 2.04 11.98
#